data_eeca386fcc2e29f3f3947bccc793a8de
#
_entry.id   eeca386fcc2e29f3f3947bccc793a8de
#
_cell.length_a   1.000
_cell.length_b   1.000
_cell.length_c   1.000
_cell.angle_alpha   90.00
_cell.angle_beta   90.00
_cell.angle_gamma   90.00
#
_symmetry.space_group_name_H-M   'P 1'
#
loop_
_entity.id
_entity.type
_entity.pdbx_description
1 polymer ?
#
loop_
_entity_poly.entity_id
_entity_poly.type
_entity_poly.pdbx_seq_one_letter_code
_entity_poly.pdbx_strand_id
1 'polypeptide(L)'
;MPSHANRSSGNSQMRWWVLALAAIAVSSSYYNDDVIGPIADLLHRQRGFSQSQLGMLNGVISIPNVALALINGLLIDRYGPARIAFWSAAIGVLGAALTAIGSPYELMVAGRFIFGISEGAIFIALLAGLAQWFSRSGIALAAAVYLSLARVGSYAVDTSTAWAHPLYQRGWQPPLWFGTGIALAGLVAASIFYWLDRHHRPELQSKAGEPAQRLDWAHLLKFDLSYWYILGLHVLYAAVFFPFRTTYAIEYFQHAKGLTLQQAGVANSWVFFAAIFATPIFGLLADRFGHRALMLTFGTLLLPLTFVVLGLTSLSLWVSTVMMGISFSLVPAVIWPATTLIVAPRRLGTALGLITLIQALGMAGSNLAAGRLADTAGAGSSNPAGYDVMLWFFFLLSLTALSSAVLLWRRETGPDGHGLEEVSAKALATEHA
;
A
#
# COMPACT_ATOMS: atom_id res chain seq x y z
N MET A 1 -39.96 -28.42 -11.71
CA MET A 1 -38.58 -27.93 -12.12
C MET A 1 -38.52 -26.46 -11.78
N PRO A 2 -37.75 -26.06 -10.76
CA PRO A 2 -37.53 -24.63 -10.46
C PRO A 2 -36.59 -24.04 -11.52
N SER A 3 -37.02 -22.95 -12.12
CA SER A 3 -36.47 -22.32 -13.30
C SER A 3 -35.00 -21.89 -13.11
N HIS A 4 -34.18 -22.14 -14.11
CA HIS A 4 -32.77 -21.68 -14.20
C HIS A 4 -32.60 -20.15 -14.02
N ALA A 5 -33.66 -19.36 -14.24
CA ALA A 5 -33.67 -17.92 -14.07
C ALA A 5 -33.51 -17.44 -12.61
N ASN A 6 -33.98 -18.21 -11.63
CA ASN A 6 -33.90 -17.83 -10.21
C ASN A 6 -32.52 -18.14 -9.57
N ARG A 7 -31.72 -19.03 -10.17
CA ARG A 7 -30.34 -19.32 -9.75
C ARG A 7 -29.34 -18.26 -10.22
N SER A 8 -29.57 -17.62 -11.37
CA SER A 8 -28.68 -16.60 -11.92
C SER A 8 -28.77 -15.27 -11.18
N SER A 9 -29.95 -14.91 -10.65
CA SER A 9 -30.11 -13.68 -9.86
C SER A 9 -29.51 -13.79 -8.45
N GLY A 10 -29.61 -14.94 -7.79
CA GLY A 10 -29.01 -15.19 -6.47
C GLY A 10 -27.47 -15.14 -6.51
N ASN A 11 -26.85 -15.69 -7.55
CA ASN A 11 -25.40 -15.61 -7.75
C ASN A 11 -24.92 -14.18 -8.08
N SER A 12 -25.76 -13.37 -8.72
CA SER A 12 -25.45 -11.98 -9.04
C SER A 12 -25.36 -11.09 -7.80
N GLN A 13 -26.20 -11.29 -6.79
CA GLN A 13 -26.14 -10.54 -5.53
C GLN A 13 -25.02 -11.04 -4.62
N MET A 14 -24.78 -12.34 -4.57
CA MET A 14 -23.77 -12.95 -3.69
C MET A 14 -22.36 -12.44 -3.97
N ARG A 15 -21.98 -12.18 -5.23
CA ARG A 15 -20.65 -11.64 -5.59
C ARG A 15 -20.38 -10.27 -4.98
N TRP A 16 -21.41 -9.43 -4.80
CA TRP A 16 -21.26 -8.12 -4.18
C TRP A 16 -21.08 -8.24 -2.65
N TRP A 17 -21.73 -9.21 -2.02
CA TRP A 17 -21.45 -9.53 -0.61
C TRP A 17 -20.03 -10.04 -0.42
N VAL A 18 -19.55 -10.87 -1.31
CA VAL A 18 -18.15 -11.34 -1.32
C VAL A 18 -17.18 -10.17 -1.46
N LEU A 19 -17.46 -9.22 -2.36
CA LEU A 19 -16.66 -8.00 -2.49
C LEU A 19 -16.68 -7.14 -1.21
N ALA A 20 -17.84 -6.97 -0.58
CA ALA A 20 -17.96 -6.21 0.66
C ALA A 20 -17.16 -6.87 1.81
N LEU A 21 -17.24 -8.19 1.96
CA LEU A 21 -16.47 -8.94 2.95
C LEU A 21 -14.96 -8.84 2.69
N ALA A 22 -14.54 -8.98 1.44
CA ALA A 22 -13.14 -8.82 1.06
C ALA A 22 -12.65 -7.39 1.35
N ALA A 23 -13.47 -6.38 1.07
CA ALA A 23 -13.16 -4.99 1.36
C ALA A 23 -13.03 -4.72 2.87
N ILE A 24 -13.93 -5.26 3.71
CA ILE A 24 -13.85 -5.15 5.16
C ILE A 24 -12.56 -5.80 5.68
N ALA A 25 -12.25 -7.02 5.21
CA ALA A 25 -11.05 -7.73 5.65
C ALA A 25 -9.75 -7.00 5.25
N VAL A 26 -9.65 -6.48 4.03
CA VAL A 26 -8.46 -5.73 3.60
C VAL A 26 -8.37 -4.37 4.26
N SER A 27 -9.49 -3.64 4.44
CA SER A 27 -9.49 -2.35 5.15
C SER A 27 -9.04 -2.52 6.61
N SER A 28 -9.44 -3.60 7.28
CA SER A 28 -8.99 -3.90 8.64
C SER A 28 -7.49 -4.17 8.71
N SER A 29 -6.91 -4.78 7.69
CA SER A 29 -5.46 -4.97 7.57
C SER A 29 -4.75 -3.62 7.42
N TYR A 30 -5.18 -2.76 6.50
CA TYR A 30 -4.59 -1.43 6.31
C TYR A 30 -4.76 -0.51 7.52
N TYR A 31 -5.85 -0.64 8.29
CA TYR A 31 -5.98 0.08 9.55
C TYR A 31 -4.85 -0.28 10.52
N ASN A 32 -4.56 -1.57 10.66
CA ASN A 32 -3.51 -2.06 11.57
C ASN A 32 -2.10 -1.86 11.02
N ASP A 33 -1.93 -1.78 9.71
CA ASP A 33 -0.66 -1.43 9.08
C ASP A 33 -0.20 -0.03 9.52
N ASP A 34 -1.10 0.94 9.45
CA ASP A 34 -0.84 2.35 9.71
C ASP A 34 -0.99 2.76 11.20
N VAL A 35 -1.33 1.86 12.13
CA VAL A 35 -1.70 2.19 13.50
C VAL A 35 -0.59 2.85 14.33
N ILE A 36 0.69 2.69 13.97
CA ILE A 36 1.82 3.23 14.72
C ILE A 36 1.93 4.75 14.57
N GLY A 37 1.68 5.30 13.38
CA GLY A 37 1.77 6.75 13.13
C GLY A 37 0.95 7.60 14.11
N PRO A 38 -0.35 7.35 14.30
CA PRO A 38 -1.19 8.08 15.25
C PRO A 38 -0.78 7.99 16.72
N ILE A 39 -0.04 6.95 17.13
CA ILE A 39 0.41 6.76 18.51
C ILE A 39 1.89 7.05 18.71
N ALA A 40 2.63 7.47 17.66
CA ALA A 40 4.08 7.64 17.71
C ALA A 40 4.52 8.58 18.85
N ASP A 41 3.93 9.77 18.95
CA ASP A 41 4.20 10.72 20.03
C ASP A 41 3.85 10.16 21.42
N LEU A 42 2.78 9.37 21.55
CA LEU A 42 2.44 8.71 22.82
C LEU A 42 3.48 7.65 23.22
N LEU A 43 3.97 6.87 22.26
CA LEU A 43 5.07 5.90 22.52
C LEU A 43 6.34 6.62 22.90
N HIS A 44 6.67 7.73 22.24
CA HIS A 44 7.81 8.56 22.57
C HIS A 44 7.71 9.09 24.00
N ARG A 45 6.60 9.73 24.38
CA ARG A 45 6.41 10.38 25.69
C ARG A 45 6.24 9.37 26.83
N GLN A 46 5.48 8.29 26.63
CA GLN A 46 5.10 7.36 27.71
C GLN A 46 6.05 6.18 27.85
N ARG A 47 6.75 5.80 26.78
CA ARG A 47 7.65 4.64 26.74
C ARG A 47 9.09 5.00 26.45
N GLY A 48 9.38 6.27 26.12
CA GLY A 48 10.73 6.72 25.77
C GLY A 48 11.26 6.13 24.47
N PHE A 49 10.38 5.72 23.56
CA PHE A 49 10.82 5.15 22.29
C PHE A 49 11.51 6.22 21.44
N SER A 50 12.63 5.85 20.83
CA SER A 50 13.34 6.70 19.89
C SER A 50 12.66 6.69 18.51
N GLN A 51 13.01 7.64 17.65
CA GLN A 51 12.53 7.69 16.27
C GLN A 51 12.98 6.44 15.48
N SER A 52 14.17 5.92 15.74
CA SER A 52 14.64 4.64 15.16
C SER A 52 13.79 3.46 15.59
N GLN A 53 13.34 3.43 16.84
CA GLN A 53 12.46 2.36 17.33
C GLN A 53 11.08 2.43 16.67
N LEU A 54 10.53 3.63 16.49
CA LEU A 54 9.28 3.83 15.74
C LEU A 54 9.44 3.41 14.27
N GLY A 55 10.54 3.81 13.63
CA GLY A 55 10.88 3.39 12.27
C GLY A 55 11.03 1.87 12.14
N MET A 56 11.60 1.19 13.15
CA MET A 56 11.70 -0.27 13.17
C MET A 56 10.35 -0.95 13.28
N LEU A 57 9.41 -0.43 14.08
CA LEU A 57 8.07 -0.99 14.22
C LEU A 57 7.31 -1.03 12.89
N ASN A 58 7.47 -0.01 12.03
CA ASN A 58 6.86 0.00 10.71
C ASN A 58 7.73 -0.69 9.64
N GLY A 59 9.05 -0.54 9.72
CA GLY A 59 9.97 -1.18 8.77
C GLY A 59 9.95 -2.71 8.83
N VAL A 60 9.79 -3.27 10.02
CA VAL A 60 9.83 -4.73 10.23
C VAL A 60 8.68 -5.47 9.54
N ILE A 61 7.54 -4.83 9.28
CA ILE A 61 6.41 -5.42 8.54
C ILE A 61 6.83 -5.82 7.12
N SER A 62 7.70 -5.03 6.50
CA SER A 62 8.14 -5.28 5.13
C SER A 62 9.07 -6.51 5.02
N ILE A 63 9.73 -6.92 6.09
CA ILE A 63 10.71 -8.03 6.07
C ILE A 63 10.07 -9.38 5.68
N PRO A 64 8.95 -9.82 6.27
CA PRO A 64 8.30 -11.05 5.84
C PRO A 64 7.85 -11.01 4.39
N ASN A 65 7.44 -9.87 3.88
CA ASN A 65 7.00 -9.71 2.49
C ASN A 65 8.12 -10.04 1.50
N VAL A 66 9.39 -9.78 1.85
CA VAL A 66 10.56 -10.19 1.06
C VAL A 66 10.62 -11.70 0.88
N ALA A 67 10.47 -12.44 1.98
CA ALA A 67 10.59 -13.89 1.97
C ALA A 67 9.33 -14.60 1.41
N LEU A 68 8.15 -14.03 1.67
CA LEU A 68 6.87 -14.68 1.44
C LEU A 68 6.18 -14.29 0.13
N ALA A 69 6.65 -13.27 -0.58
CA ALA A 69 6.00 -12.79 -1.81
C ALA A 69 5.76 -13.93 -2.84
N LEU A 70 6.73 -14.80 -3.04
CA LEU A 70 6.61 -15.96 -3.93
C LEU A 70 5.85 -17.12 -3.30
N ILE A 71 6.05 -17.32 -2.00
CA ILE A 71 5.43 -18.42 -1.25
C ILE A 71 3.93 -18.20 -1.17
N ASN A 72 3.48 -16.96 -1.00
CA ASN A 72 2.05 -16.59 -0.92
C ASN A 72 1.29 -17.01 -2.19
N GLY A 73 1.86 -16.78 -3.38
CA GLY A 73 1.26 -17.24 -4.63
C GLY A 73 1.09 -18.76 -4.66
N LEU A 74 2.15 -19.51 -4.33
CA LEU A 74 2.12 -20.99 -4.27
C LEU A 74 1.11 -21.53 -3.25
N LEU A 75 1.00 -20.88 -2.09
CA LEU A 75 0.02 -21.26 -1.07
C LEU A 75 -1.42 -20.99 -1.54
N ILE A 76 -1.66 -19.88 -2.22
CA ILE A 76 -2.97 -19.55 -2.78
C ILE A 76 -3.37 -20.56 -3.86
N ASP A 77 -2.45 -20.92 -4.75
CA ASP A 77 -2.70 -21.92 -5.80
C ASP A 77 -2.97 -23.30 -5.22
N ARG A 78 -2.24 -23.71 -4.17
CA ARG A 78 -2.37 -25.02 -3.57
C ARG A 78 -3.59 -25.16 -2.66
N TYR A 79 -3.87 -24.17 -1.83
CA TYR A 79 -4.88 -24.27 -0.76
C TYR A 79 -6.15 -23.45 -1.04
N GLY A 80 -6.15 -22.65 -2.09
CA GLY A 80 -7.22 -21.77 -2.48
C GLY A 80 -7.20 -20.40 -1.76
N PRO A 81 -7.66 -19.34 -2.45
CA PRO A 81 -7.54 -17.97 -1.96
C PRO A 81 -8.34 -17.69 -0.68
N ALA A 82 -9.56 -18.19 -0.57
CA ALA A 82 -10.41 -17.94 0.59
C ALA A 82 -9.84 -18.56 1.88
N ARG A 83 -9.22 -19.75 1.78
CA ARG A 83 -8.56 -20.40 2.91
C ARG A 83 -7.32 -19.64 3.36
N ILE A 84 -6.52 -19.16 2.42
CA ILE A 84 -5.33 -18.36 2.73
C ILE A 84 -5.74 -17.02 3.33
N ALA A 85 -6.77 -16.34 2.80
CA ALA A 85 -7.29 -15.12 3.37
C ALA A 85 -7.72 -15.29 4.84
N PHE A 86 -8.42 -16.39 5.17
CA PHE A 86 -8.81 -16.71 6.54
C PHE A 86 -7.60 -16.87 7.48
N TRP A 87 -6.62 -17.70 7.11
CA TRP A 87 -5.44 -17.92 7.95
C TRP A 87 -4.57 -16.67 8.07
N SER A 88 -4.44 -15.90 7.00
CA SER A 88 -3.76 -14.62 7.06
C SER A 88 -4.43 -13.65 8.01
N ALA A 89 -5.77 -13.51 7.95
CA ALA A 89 -6.49 -12.68 8.89
C ALA A 89 -6.29 -13.12 10.36
N ALA A 90 -6.28 -14.44 10.63
CA ALA A 90 -6.01 -14.98 11.97
C ALA A 90 -4.59 -14.64 12.46
N ILE A 91 -3.58 -14.78 11.59
CA ILE A 91 -2.19 -14.38 11.88
C ILE A 91 -2.12 -12.86 12.12
N GLY A 92 -2.86 -12.06 11.34
CA GLY A 92 -2.94 -10.61 11.49
C GLY A 92 -3.50 -10.19 12.85
N VAL A 93 -4.56 -10.85 13.34
CA VAL A 93 -5.11 -10.63 14.69
C VAL A 93 -4.07 -10.95 15.76
N LEU A 94 -3.34 -12.06 15.63
CA LEU A 94 -2.26 -12.41 16.55
C LEU A 94 -1.18 -11.34 16.58
N GLY A 95 -0.73 -10.89 15.40
CA GLY A 95 0.27 -9.82 15.28
C GLY A 95 -0.21 -8.50 15.89
N ALA A 96 -1.47 -8.10 15.64
CA ALA A 96 -2.07 -6.91 16.22
C ALA A 96 -2.17 -7.00 17.76
N ALA A 97 -2.59 -8.14 18.29
CA ALA A 97 -2.69 -8.36 19.72
C ALA A 97 -1.31 -8.32 20.43
N LEU A 98 -0.29 -8.96 19.86
CA LEU A 98 1.06 -8.90 20.38
C LEU A 98 1.62 -7.47 20.36
N THR A 99 1.31 -6.72 19.29
CA THR A 99 1.67 -5.30 19.20
C THR A 99 0.97 -4.48 20.28
N ALA A 100 -0.31 -4.78 20.60
CA ALA A 100 -1.09 -4.07 21.62
C ALA A 100 -0.64 -4.40 23.07
N ILE A 101 -0.19 -5.63 23.32
CA ILE A 101 0.45 -6.00 24.61
C ILE A 101 1.72 -5.14 24.79
N GLY A 102 2.56 -5.07 23.77
CA GLY A 102 3.60 -4.07 23.57
C GLY A 102 4.71 -3.95 24.62
N SER A 103 4.84 -4.89 25.54
CA SER A 103 5.90 -4.90 26.57
C SER A 103 6.45 -6.31 26.74
N PRO A 104 7.77 -6.52 26.57
CA PRO A 104 8.79 -5.51 26.24
C PRO A 104 8.71 -5.01 24.77
N TYR A 105 9.59 -4.07 24.37
CA TYR A 105 9.66 -3.53 23.01
C TYR A 105 9.79 -4.63 21.93
N GLU A 106 10.61 -5.65 22.21
CA GLU A 106 10.84 -6.79 21.31
C GLU A 106 9.56 -7.57 21.00
N LEU A 107 8.62 -7.63 21.97
CA LEU A 107 7.31 -8.25 21.76
C LEU A 107 6.47 -7.42 20.77
N MET A 108 6.55 -6.10 20.85
CA MET A 108 5.88 -5.21 19.89
C MET A 108 6.46 -5.36 18.48
N VAL A 109 7.79 -5.46 18.36
CA VAL A 109 8.49 -5.75 17.09
C VAL A 109 8.08 -7.12 16.55
N ALA A 110 8.05 -8.16 17.39
CA ALA A 110 7.61 -9.50 17.00
C ALA A 110 6.15 -9.49 16.54
N GLY A 111 5.28 -8.74 17.21
CA GLY A 111 3.87 -8.55 16.80
C GLY A 111 3.76 -7.92 15.41
N ARG A 112 4.54 -6.86 15.13
CA ARG A 112 4.59 -6.21 13.83
C ARG A 112 5.17 -7.12 12.74
N PHE A 113 6.20 -7.92 13.06
CA PHE A 113 6.74 -8.93 12.14
C PHE A 113 5.69 -9.99 11.77
N ILE A 114 4.97 -10.53 12.77
CA ILE A 114 3.89 -11.50 12.56
C ILE A 114 2.75 -10.88 11.76
N PHE A 115 2.41 -9.63 12.03
CA PHE A 115 1.43 -8.89 11.24
C PHE A 115 1.87 -8.76 9.77
N GLY A 116 3.14 -8.48 9.50
CA GLY A 116 3.70 -8.44 8.13
C GLY A 116 3.56 -9.75 7.36
N ILE A 117 3.63 -10.92 8.04
CA ILE A 117 3.33 -12.23 7.41
C ILE A 117 1.89 -12.26 6.86
N SER A 118 0.96 -11.67 7.60
CA SER A 118 -0.46 -11.61 7.24
C SER A 118 -0.73 -10.63 6.09
N GLU A 119 -0.15 -9.43 6.16
CA GLU A 119 -0.51 -8.27 5.33
C GLU A 119 -0.33 -8.56 3.84
N GLY A 120 0.84 -9.04 3.43
CA GLY A 120 1.10 -9.36 2.03
C GLY A 120 0.24 -10.53 1.50
N ALA A 121 -0.03 -11.54 2.33
CA ALA A 121 -0.81 -12.71 1.94
C ALA A 121 -2.31 -12.41 1.83
N ILE A 122 -2.90 -11.67 2.77
CA ILE A 122 -4.34 -11.38 2.78
C ILE A 122 -4.76 -10.55 1.57
N PHE A 123 -3.95 -9.54 1.21
CA PHE A 123 -4.21 -8.66 0.08
C PHE A 123 -4.33 -9.45 -1.24
N ILE A 124 -3.32 -10.30 -1.52
CA ILE A 124 -3.28 -11.10 -2.76
C ILE A 124 -4.36 -12.17 -2.75
N ALA A 125 -4.58 -12.84 -1.61
CA ALA A 125 -5.56 -13.91 -1.49
C ALA A 125 -7.00 -13.41 -1.70
N LEU A 126 -7.37 -12.27 -1.12
CA LEU A 126 -8.71 -11.70 -1.32
C LEU A 126 -8.92 -11.25 -2.76
N LEU A 127 -7.92 -10.62 -3.40
CA LEU A 127 -8.00 -10.22 -4.80
C LEU A 127 -8.12 -11.43 -5.74
N ALA A 128 -7.33 -12.49 -5.50
CA ALA A 128 -7.42 -13.74 -6.24
C ALA A 128 -8.78 -14.45 -6.02
N GLY A 129 -9.32 -14.35 -4.80
CA GLY A 129 -10.67 -14.84 -4.50
C GLY A 129 -11.73 -14.10 -5.29
N LEU A 130 -11.68 -12.78 -5.34
CA LEU A 130 -12.61 -11.96 -6.14
C LEU A 130 -12.57 -12.33 -7.63
N ALA A 131 -11.39 -12.63 -8.18
CA ALA A 131 -11.24 -13.05 -9.57
C ALA A 131 -11.96 -14.37 -9.88
N GLN A 132 -12.31 -15.18 -8.87
CA GLN A 132 -13.08 -16.42 -9.03
C GLN A 132 -14.60 -16.19 -8.98
N TRP A 133 -15.05 -15.08 -8.38
CA TRP A 133 -16.47 -14.72 -8.24
C TRP A 133 -16.98 -13.79 -9.31
N PHE A 134 -16.11 -13.03 -9.97
CA PHE A 134 -16.47 -12.07 -11.00
C PHE A 134 -16.09 -12.58 -12.39
N SER A 135 -16.93 -12.29 -13.37
CA SER A 135 -16.65 -12.56 -14.78
C SER A 135 -15.47 -11.71 -15.28
N ARG A 136 -14.89 -12.08 -16.44
CA ARG A 136 -13.81 -11.30 -17.07
C ARG A 136 -14.15 -9.83 -17.29
N SER A 137 -15.41 -9.51 -17.58
CA SER A 137 -15.88 -8.13 -17.77
C SER A 137 -16.12 -7.39 -16.46
N GLY A 138 -16.37 -8.07 -15.34
CA GLY A 138 -16.69 -7.46 -14.05
C GLY A 138 -15.51 -7.38 -13.08
N ILE A 139 -14.46 -8.19 -13.30
CA ILE A 139 -13.32 -8.24 -12.36
C ILE A 139 -12.55 -6.93 -12.28
N ALA A 140 -12.42 -6.19 -13.37
CA ALA A 140 -11.72 -4.91 -13.38
C ALA A 140 -12.40 -3.90 -12.43
N LEU A 141 -13.74 -3.79 -12.49
CA LEU A 141 -14.51 -2.94 -11.59
C LEU A 141 -14.40 -3.43 -10.13
N ALA A 142 -14.55 -4.74 -9.89
CA ALA A 142 -14.44 -5.31 -8.55
C ALA A 142 -13.06 -5.07 -7.93
N ALA A 143 -11.99 -5.24 -8.71
CA ALA A 143 -10.62 -4.96 -8.27
C ALA A 143 -10.41 -3.47 -7.97
N ALA A 144 -10.91 -2.57 -8.82
CA ALA A 144 -10.81 -1.13 -8.59
C ALA A 144 -11.54 -0.71 -7.29
N VAL A 145 -12.75 -1.23 -7.06
CA VAL A 145 -13.52 -0.98 -5.84
C VAL A 145 -12.79 -1.57 -4.62
N TYR A 146 -12.27 -2.79 -4.71
CA TYR A 146 -11.49 -3.44 -3.66
C TYR A 146 -10.25 -2.61 -3.26
N LEU A 147 -9.46 -2.16 -4.24
CA LEU A 147 -8.27 -1.33 -4.02
C LEU A 147 -8.61 0.03 -3.39
N SER A 148 -9.70 0.65 -3.84
CA SER A 148 -10.18 1.92 -3.27
C SER A 148 -10.64 1.73 -1.82
N LEU A 149 -11.43 0.69 -1.55
CA LEU A 149 -11.93 0.39 -0.20
C LEU A 149 -10.82 -0.04 0.75
N ALA A 150 -9.73 -0.66 0.26
CA ALA A 150 -8.56 -0.94 1.08
C ALA A 150 -8.02 0.35 1.75
N ARG A 151 -8.00 1.47 1.04
CA ARG A 151 -7.52 2.77 1.55
C ARG A 151 -8.42 3.38 2.63
N VAL A 152 -9.68 2.92 2.74
CA VAL A 152 -10.57 3.34 3.84
C VAL A 152 -10.00 2.96 5.20
N GLY A 153 -9.30 1.84 5.32
CA GLY A 153 -8.62 1.44 6.56
C GLY A 153 -7.56 2.46 6.99
N SER A 154 -6.68 2.85 6.07
CA SER A 154 -5.66 3.86 6.29
C SER A 154 -6.23 5.25 6.60
N TYR A 155 -7.29 5.65 5.89
CA TYR A 155 -8.03 6.88 6.19
C TYR A 155 -8.68 6.83 7.58
N ALA A 156 -9.28 5.70 7.94
CA ALA A 156 -9.97 5.53 9.21
C ALA A 156 -9.02 5.58 10.41
N VAL A 157 -7.81 5.00 10.32
CA VAL A 157 -6.86 5.03 11.42
C VAL A 157 -6.30 6.43 11.66
N ASP A 158 -6.01 7.20 10.62
CA ASP A 158 -5.57 8.57 10.76
C ASP A 158 -6.66 9.46 11.39
N THR A 159 -7.89 9.37 10.88
CA THR A 159 -9.01 10.12 11.41
C THR A 159 -9.48 9.64 12.78
N SER A 160 -9.07 8.43 13.22
CA SER A 160 -9.39 7.91 14.56
C SER A 160 -8.86 8.80 15.68
N THR A 161 -7.80 9.56 15.42
CA THR A 161 -7.30 10.59 16.35
C THR A 161 -8.34 11.64 16.69
N ALA A 162 -9.34 11.86 15.83
CA ALA A 162 -10.46 12.77 16.05
C ALA A 162 -11.69 12.05 16.60
N TRP A 163 -12.25 11.06 15.87
CA TRP A 163 -13.50 10.41 16.28
C TRP A 163 -13.35 9.42 17.43
N ALA A 164 -12.16 8.82 17.63
CA ALA A 164 -11.83 7.95 18.75
C ALA A 164 -10.86 8.62 19.76
N HIS A 165 -10.82 9.95 19.78
CA HIS A 165 -9.92 10.72 20.64
C HIS A 165 -9.85 10.26 22.11
N PRO A 166 -10.95 9.87 22.78
CA PRO A 166 -10.90 9.37 24.14
C PRO A 166 -10.00 8.16 24.36
N LEU A 167 -9.76 7.34 23.32
CA LEU A 167 -8.81 6.21 23.40
C LEU A 167 -7.37 6.71 23.50
N TYR A 168 -7.02 7.74 22.74
CA TYR A 168 -5.67 8.33 22.74
C TYR A 168 -5.38 9.10 24.03
N GLN A 169 -6.40 9.68 24.68
CA GLN A 169 -6.26 10.30 26.00
C GLN A 169 -5.92 9.32 27.12
N ARG A 170 -6.32 8.06 26.98
CA ARG A 170 -6.02 6.99 27.96
C ARG A 170 -4.62 6.41 27.80
N GLY A 171 -3.87 6.80 26.74
CA GLY A 171 -2.52 6.34 26.48
C GLY A 171 -2.34 5.60 25.18
N TRP A 172 -1.17 5.00 24.98
CA TRP A 172 -0.77 4.37 23.72
C TRP A 172 -1.42 3.01 23.46
N GLN A 173 -1.82 2.26 24.50
CA GLN A 173 -2.37 0.90 24.36
C GLN A 173 -3.82 0.84 23.87
N PRO A 174 -4.76 1.68 24.37
CA PRO A 174 -6.17 1.58 23.97
C PRO A 174 -6.41 1.72 22.45
N PRO A 175 -5.74 2.60 21.69
CA PRO A 175 -5.85 2.63 20.23
C PRO A 175 -5.38 1.32 19.57
N LEU A 176 -4.35 0.66 20.09
CA LEU A 176 -3.86 -0.62 19.58
C LEU A 176 -4.84 -1.78 19.84
N TRP A 177 -5.45 -1.82 21.04
CA TRP A 177 -6.49 -2.79 21.34
C TRP A 177 -7.74 -2.57 20.49
N PHE A 178 -8.08 -1.32 20.21
CA PHE A 178 -9.15 -1.00 19.27
C PHE A 178 -8.81 -1.48 17.85
N GLY A 179 -7.57 -1.26 17.39
CA GLY A 179 -7.06 -1.82 16.13
C GLY A 179 -7.13 -3.36 16.10
N THR A 180 -6.81 -4.03 17.22
CA THR A 180 -6.97 -5.48 17.35
C THR A 180 -8.46 -5.90 17.21
N GLY A 181 -9.38 -5.11 17.76
CA GLY A 181 -10.82 -5.31 17.56
C GLY A 181 -11.25 -5.17 16.09
N ILE A 182 -10.67 -4.21 15.37
CA ILE A 182 -10.87 -4.05 13.91
C ILE A 182 -10.29 -5.26 13.16
N ALA A 183 -9.10 -5.76 13.55
CA ALA A 183 -8.51 -6.97 12.97
C ALA A 183 -9.42 -8.20 13.18
N LEU A 184 -10.05 -8.32 14.36
CA LEU A 184 -11.05 -9.36 14.63
C LEU A 184 -12.28 -9.24 13.72
N ALA A 185 -12.76 -8.02 13.47
CA ALA A 185 -13.85 -7.80 12.51
C ALA A 185 -13.43 -8.22 11.09
N GLY A 186 -12.19 -7.95 10.71
CA GLY A 186 -11.59 -8.44 9.46
C GLY A 186 -11.51 -9.97 9.39
N LEU A 187 -11.15 -10.63 10.50
CA LEU A 187 -11.14 -12.09 10.59
C LEU A 187 -12.56 -12.68 10.47
N VAL A 188 -13.55 -12.06 11.09
CA VAL A 188 -14.96 -12.47 10.92
C VAL A 188 -15.40 -12.34 9.46
N ALA A 189 -15.08 -11.23 8.80
CA ALA A 189 -15.38 -11.05 7.39
C ALA A 189 -14.67 -12.08 6.49
N ALA A 190 -13.38 -12.36 6.74
CA ALA A 190 -12.64 -13.40 6.04
C ALA A 190 -13.19 -14.82 6.31
N SER A 191 -13.70 -15.08 7.51
CA SER A 191 -14.33 -16.34 7.87
C SER A 191 -15.65 -16.56 7.12
N ILE A 192 -16.48 -15.51 7.04
CA ILE A 192 -17.75 -15.54 6.28
C ILE A 192 -17.43 -15.69 4.77
N PHE A 193 -16.43 -14.98 4.27
CA PHE A 193 -15.94 -15.12 2.89
C PHE A 193 -15.51 -16.57 2.60
N TYR A 194 -14.71 -17.18 3.49
CA TYR A 194 -14.26 -18.56 3.37
C TYR A 194 -15.46 -19.55 3.39
N TRP A 195 -16.43 -19.32 4.28
CA TRP A 195 -17.64 -20.14 4.37
C TRP A 195 -18.49 -20.03 3.09
N LEU A 196 -18.71 -18.80 2.56
CA LEU A 196 -19.43 -18.57 1.32
C LEU A 196 -18.71 -19.22 0.13
N ASP A 197 -17.39 -19.08 0.04
CA ASP A 197 -16.60 -19.68 -1.03
C ASP A 197 -16.72 -21.21 -1.01
N ARG A 198 -16.73 -21.82 0.15
CA ARG A 198 -16.81 -23.26 0.29
C ARG A 198 -18.20 -23.84 -0.07
N HIS A 199 -19.29 -23.12 0.24
CA HIS A 199 -20.66 -23.64 0.10
C HIS A 199 -21.38 -23.19 -1.17
N HIS A 200 -21.00 -22.03 -1.72
CA HIS A 200 -21.73 -21.40 -2.82
C HIS A 200 -20.84 -21.16 -4.04
N ARG A 201 -19.58 -21.61 -3.98
CA ARG A 201 -18.73 -21.54 -5.16
C ARG A 201 -19.44 -22.29 -6.28
N PRO A 202 -19.90 -21.62 -7.36
CA PRO A 202 -20.35 -22.34 -8.54
C PRO A 202 -19.21 -23.28 -8.92
N GLU A 203 -19.50 -24.42 -9.51
CA GLU A 203 -18.54 -25.37 -10.08
C GLU A 203 -17.73 -24.70 -11.24
N LEU A 204 -17.24 -23.54 -11.01
CA LEU A 204 -16.19 -22.89 -11.78
C LEU A 204 -14.92 -23.69 -11.49
N GLN A 205 -14.90 -24.85 -12.16
CA GLN A 205 -13.75 -25.70 -12.24
C GLN A 205 -12.49 -24.88 -12.24
N SER A 206 -11.65 -25.17 -11.28
CA SER A 206 -10.22 -24.98 -11.31
C SER A 206 -9.71 -25.14 -12.76
N LYS A 207 -9.66 -24.07 -13.50
CA LYS A 207 -8.60 -23.91 -14.46
C LYS A 207 -7.38 -23.70 -13.57
N ALA A 208 -6.70 -24.80 -13.28
CA ALA A 208 -5.38 -24.78 -12.71
C ALA A 208 -4.63 -23.65 -13.43
N GLY A 209 -4.25 -22.63 -12.67
CA GLY A 209 -3.46 -21.55 -13.21
C GLY A 209 -2.26 -22.16 -13.92
N GLU A 210 -1.81 -21.54 -14.99
CA GLU A 210 -0.54 -21.95 -15.60
C GLU A 210 0.49 -22.11 -14.48
N PRO A 211 1.29 -23.20 -14.49
CA PRO A 211 2.22 -23.49 -13.42
C PRO A 211 3.08 -22.25 -13.16
N ALA A 212 3.19 -21.87 -11.89
CA ALA A 212 3.98 -20.72 -11.46
C ALA A 212 5.33 -20.76 -12.18
N GLN A 213 5.59 -19.77 -13.01
CA GLN A 213 6.82 -19.72 -13.80
C GLN A 213 8.01 -19.74 -12.85
N ARG A 214 8.92 -20.69 -13.06
CA ARG A 214 10.15 -20.79 -12.26
C ARG A 214 10.93 -19.49 -12.41
N LEU A 215 11.34 -18.90 -11.28
CA LEU A 215 12.24 -17.75 -11.26
C LEU A 215 13.52 -18.10 -12.00
N ASP A 216 13.77 -17.40 -13.08
CA ASP A 216 14.98 -17.57 -13.87
C ASP A 216 16.07 -16.62 -13.36
N TRP A 217 16.77 -17.08 -12.32
CA TRP A 217 17.85 -16.32 -11.66
C TRP A 217 19.00 -15.96 -12.61
N ALA A 218 19.25 -16.80 -13.62
CA ALA A 218 20.35 -16.60 -14.58
C ALA A 218 20.12 -15.39 -15.52
N HIS A 219 18.88 -14.92 -15.63
CA HIS A 219 18.49 -13.83 -16.52
C HIS A 219 18.03 -12.55 -15.81
N LEU A 220 18.15 -12.49 -14.47
CA LEU A 220 17.74 -11.33 -13.67
C LEU A 220 18.38 -10.00 -14.11
N LEU A 221 19.61 -10.02 -14.54
CA LEU A 221 20.35 -8.80 -14.99
C LEU A 221 20.12 -8.46 -16.47
N LYS A 222 19.35 -9.25 -17.21
CA LYS A 222 19.10 -9.06 -18.65
C LYS A 222 17.80 -8.34 -18.97
N PHE A 223 17.26 -7.57 -18.02
CA PHE A 223 16.14 -6.68 -18.30
C PHE A 223 16.59 -5.45 -19.08
N ASP A 224 15.68 -4.89 -19.87
CA ASP A 224 15.90 -3.62 -20.56
C ASP A 224 16.14 -2.47 -19.58
N LEU A 225 16.82 -1.42 -20.05
CA LEU A 225 17.17 -0.26 -19.22
C LEU A 225 15.89 0.47 -18.72
N SER A 226 14.81 0.49 -19.50
CA SER A 226 13.53 1.06 -19.08
C SER A 226 12.96 0.34 -17.84
N TYR A 227 13.16 -0.98 -17.73
CA TYR A 227 12.77 -1.72 -16.54
C TYR A 227 13.56 -1.28 -15.30
N TRP A 228 14.88 -1.04 -15.43
CA TRP A 228 15.69 -0.57 -14.31
C TRP A 228 15.31 0.85 -13.87
N TYR A 229 14.90 1.71 -14.80
CA TYR A 229 14.36 3.02 -14.45
C TYR A 229 13.01 2.91 -13.73
N ILE A 230 12.11 2.03 -14.17
CA ILE A 230 10.85 1.78 -13.46
C ILE A 230 11.10 1.20 -12.07
N LEU A 231 11.99 0.23 -11.94
CA LEU A 231 12.36 -0.35 -10.65
C LEU A 231 12.92 0.72 -9.71
N GLY A 232 13.88 1.52 -10.18
CA GLY A 232 14.46 2.61 -9.39
C GLY A 232 13.43 3.63 -8.94
N LEU A 233 12.58 4.09 -9.87
CA LEU A 233 11.47 4.99 -9.57
C LEU A 233 10.56 4.40 -8.51
N HIS A 234 10.07 3.18 -8.71
CA HIS A 234 9.08 2.56 -7.81
C HIS A 234 9.63 2.34 -6.41
N VAL A 235 10.83 1.79 -6.31
CA VAL A 235 11.49 1.49 -5.03
C VAL A 235 11.77 2.77 -4.25
N LEU A 236 12.38 3.77 -4.90
CA LEU A 236 12.71 5.04 -4.26
C LEU A 236 11.46 5.84 -3.89
N TYR A 237 10.46 5.84 -4.75
CA TYR A 237 9.16 6.44 -4.46
C TYR A 237 8.51 5.81 -3.22
N ALA A 238 8.43 4.49 -3.17
CA ALA A 238 7.84 3.77 -2.05
C ALA A 238 8.65 3.96 -0.75
N ALA A 239 9.99 3.99 -0.85
CA ALA A 239 10.89 4.22 0.28
C ALA A 239 10.79 5.63 0.87
N VAL A 240 10.24 6.59 0.13
CA VAL A 240 9.94 7.94 0.62
C VAL A 240 8.51 8.04 1.13
N PHE A 241 7.55 7.67 0.27
CA PHE A 241 6.13 7.89 0.53
C PHE A 241 5.65 7.17 1.78
N PHE A 242 5.84 5.84 1.84
CA PHE A 242 5.32 5.05 2.95
C PHE A 242 5.98 5.40 4.28
N PRO A 243 7.33 5.38 4.44
CA PRO A 243 7.95 5.70 5.72
C PRO A 243 7.58 7.07 6.25
N PHE A 244 7.61 8.10 5.42
CA PHE A 244 7.21 9.43 5.87
C PHE A 244 5.75 9.45 6.32
N ARG A 245 4.83 9.00 5.46
CA ARG A 245 3.39 9.10 5.71
C ARG A 245 2.91 8.21 6.86
N THR A 246 3.39 6.96 6.94
CA THR A 246 2.86 5.98 7.91
C THR A 246 3.54 6.04 9.28
N THR A 247 4.77 6.56 9.33
CA THR A 247 5.56 6.57 10.56
C THR A 247 5.72 7.96 11.13
N TYR A 248 6.17 8.93 10.33
CA TYR A 248 6.69 10.20 10.85
C TYR A 248 5.77 11.41 10.67
N ALA A 249 4.86 11.38 9.69
CA ALA A 249 4.10 12.58 9.29
C ALA A 249 3.25 13.15 10.43
N ILE A 250 2.50 12.33 11.16
CA ILE A 250 1.61 12.80 12.23
C ILE A 250 2.42 13.45 13.36
N GLU A 251 3.50 12.81 13.81
CA GLU A 251 4.36 13.36 14.86
C GLU A 251 5.09 14.62 14.39
N TYR A 252 5.59 14.63 13.15
CA TYR A 252 6.16 15.83 12.54
C TYR A 252 5.15 16.99 12.49
N PHE A 253 3.90 16.72 12.12
CA PHE A 253 2.86 17.76 12.09
C PHE A 253 2.55 18.29 13.48
N GLN A 254 2.60 17.45 14.52
CA GLN A 254 2.42 17.88 15.90
C GLN A 254 3.57 18.77 16.36
N HIS A 255 4.81 18.30 16.21
CA HIS A 255 5.97 18.93 16.79
C HIS A 255 6.49 20.12 15.98
N ALA A 256 6.60 19.98 14.67
CA ALA A 256 7.18 21.00 13.79
C ALA A 256 6.16 22.01 13.25
N LYS A 257 4.87 21.63 13.16
CA LYS A 257 3.81 22.51 12.68
C LYS A 257 2.83 22.95 13.77
N GLY A 258 3.02 22.49 15.01
CA GLY A 258 2.23 22.89 16.17
C GLY A 258 0.78 22.42 16.14
N LEU A 259 0.45 21.38 15.38
CA LEU A 259 -0.90 20.85 15.32
C LEU A 259 -1.21 19.96 16.53
N THR A 260 -2.48 19.93 16.93
CA THR A 260 -2.95 18.88 17.84
C THR A 260 -2.93 17.52 17.17
N LEU A 261 -2.92 16.44 17.95
CA LEU A 261 -2.98 15.08 17.41
C LEU A 261 -4.17 14.89 16.45
N GLN A 262 -5.32 15.43 16.80
CA GLN A 262 -6.53 15.38 15.96
C GLN A 262 -6.32 16.06 14.62
N GLN A 263 -5.81 17.29 14.63
CA GLN A 263 -5.54 18.06 13.41
C GLN A 263 -4.47 17.38 12.55
N ALA A 264 -3.41 16.85 13.16
CA ALA A 264 -2.33 16.16 12.46
C ALA A 264 -2.82 14.87 11.78
N GLY A 265 -3.62 14.06 12.48
CA GLY A 265 -4.21 12.86 11.90
C GLY A 265 -5.18 13.15 10.77
N VAL A 266 -6.08 14.13 10.95
CA VAL A 266 -6.98 14.57 9.88
C VAL A 266 -6.19 15.13 8.68
N ALA A 267 -5.13 15.92 8.89
CA ALA A 267 -4.29 16.40 7.81
C ALA A 267 -3.63 15.25 7.04
N ASN A 268 -3.10 14.24 7.75
CA ASN A 268 -2.48 13.07 7.12
C ASN A 268 -3.49 12.20 6.34
N SER A 269 -4.72 12.07 6.84
CA SER A 269 -5.77 11.25 6.21
C SER A 269 -6.17 11.70 4.81
N TRP A 270 -6.03 12.98 4.49
CA TRP A 270 -6.37 13.52 3.17
C TRP A 270 -5.56 12.91 2.03
N VAL A 271 -4.37 12.41 2.32
CA VAL A 271 -3.56 11.67 1.33
C VAL A 271 -4.35 10.48 0.77
N PHE A 272 -4.94 9.67 1.64
CA PHE A 272 -5.70 8.51 1.21
C PHE A 272 -7.15 8.83 0.85
N PHE A 273 -7.74 9.85 1.44
CA PHE A 273 -9.03 10.34 0.98
C PHE A 273 -8.98 10.71 -0.50
N ALA A 274 -7.98 11.48 -0.90
CA ALA A 274 -7.77 11.81 -2.31
C ALA A 274 -7.54 10.56 -3.16
N ALA A 275 -6.75 9.60 -2.67
CA ALA A 275 -6.42 8.37 -3.41
C ALA A 275 -7.62 7.47 -3.68
N ILE A 276 -8.60 7.41 -2.79
CA ILE A 276 -9.83 6.61 -2.98
C ILE A 276 -10.52 6.97 -4.29
N PHE A 277 -10.59 8.26 -4.62
CA PHE A 277 -11.29 8.76 -5.80
C PHE A 277 -10.35 8.99 -6.99
N ALA A 278 -9.16 9.48 -6.76
CA ALA A 278 -8.25 9.90 -7.82
C ALA A 278 -7.53 8.73 -8.50
N THR A 279 -7.25 7.62 -7.79
CA THR A 279 -6.55 6.46 -8.40
C THR A 279 -7.32 5.85 -9.58
N PRO A 280 -8.63 5.57 -9.49
CA PRO A 280 -9.40 5.10 -10.64
C PRO A 280 -9.44 6.11 -11.80
N ILE A 281 -9.54 7.40 -11.49
CA ILE A 281 -9.56 8.48 -12.50
C ILE A 281 -8.23 8.51 -13.27
N PHE A 282 -7.10 8.47 -12.57
CA PHE A 282 -5.79 8.48 -13.22
C PHE A 282 -5.51 7.22 -14.03
N GLY A 283 -6.00 6.05 -13.58
CA GLY A 283 -5.95 4.83 -14.38
C GLY A 283 -6.69 4.98 -15.71
N LEU A 284 -7.92 5.50 -15.68
CA LEU A 284 -8.70 5.78 -16.88
C LEU A 284 -8.04 6.81 -17.80
N LEU A 285 -7.45 7.87 -17.23
CA LEU A 285 -6.73 8.89 -18.00
C LEU A 285 -5.50 8.29 -18.69
N ALA A 286 -4.73 7.44 -17.99
CA ALA A 286 -3.57 6.76 -18.55
C ALA A 286 -3.95 5.80 -19.69
N ASP A 287 -5.09 5.14 -19.60
CA ASP A 287 -5.59 4.26 -20.66
C ASP A 287 -6.11 5.04 -21.87
N ARG A 288 -6.73 6.21 -21.64
CA ARG A 288 -7.30 7.03 -22.69
C ARG A 288 -6.26 7.85 -23.47
N PHE A 289 -5.34 8.47 -22.75
CA PHE A 289 -4.39 9.44 -23.34
C PHE A 289 -3.00 8.85 -23.60
N GLY A 290 -2.68 7.68 -23.05
CA GLY A 290 -1.31 7.19 -23.05
C GLY A 290 -0.41 8.05 -22.15
N HIS A 291 0.72 8.52 -22.68
CA HIS A 291 1.68 9.39 -21.99
C HIS A 291 2.07 8.91 -20.57
N ARG A 292 2.20 7.58 -20.42
CA ARG A 292 2.38 6.95 -19.10
C ARG A 292 3.69 7.36 -18.43
N ALA A 293 4.79 7.48 -19.19
CA ALA A 293 6.09 7.90 -18.64
C ALA A 293 6.08 9.38 -18.24
N LEU A 294 5.39 10.25 -19.00
CA LEU A 294 5.17 11.64 -18.63
C LEU A 294 4.30 11.75 -17.35
N MET A 295 3.23 10.97 -17.26
CA MET A 295 2.37 10.92 -16.06
C MET A 295 3.14 10.46 -14.82
N LEU A 296 4.00 9.43 -14.96
CA LEU A 296 4.89 8.98 -13.88
C LEU A 296 5.86 10.08 -13.46
N THR A 297 6.44 10.81 -14.42
CA THR A 297 7.35 11.93 -14.14
C THR A 297 6.64 13.05 -13.39
N PHE A 298 5.44 13.44 -13.82
CA PHE A 298 4.63 14.45 -13.12
C PHE A 298 4.23 14.00 -11.72
N GLY A 299 3.71 12.78 -11.57
CA GLY A 299 3.34 12.23 -10.26
C GLY A 299 4.53 12.15 -9.30
N THR A 300 5.70 11.76 -9.80
CA THR A 300 6.93 11.68 -8.98
C THR A 300 7.46 13.06 -8.63
N LEU A 301 7.33 14.07 -9.50
CA LEU A 301 7.73 15.46 -9.23
C LEU A 301 6.99 16.06 -8.03
N LEU A 302 5.72 15.70 -7.84
CA LEU A 302 4.95 16.20 -6.70
C LEU A 302 5.54 15.77 -5.35
N LEU A 303 6.30 14.67 -5.29
CA LEU A 303 6.85 14.17 -4.03
C LEU A 303 7.98 15.07 -3.48
N PRO A 304 9.07 15.41 -4.21
CA PRO A 304 10.05 16.37 -3.72
C PRO A 304 9.44 17.76 -3.49
N LEU A 305 8.50 18.21 -4.32
CA LEU A 305 7.80 19.47 -4.10
C LEU A 305 7.02 19.48 -2.78
N THR A 306 6.45 18.32 -2.38
CA THR A 306 5.82 18.16 -1.06
C THR A 306 6.79 18.49 0.07
N PHE A 307 8.03 17.98 0.02
CA PHE A 307 9.04 18.25 1.05
C PHE A 307 9.53 19.69 1.03
N VAL A 308 9.62 20.32 -0.15
CA VAL A 308 9.90 21.77 -0.27
C VAL A 308 8.79 22.56 0.42
N VAL A 309 7.53 22.24 0.16
CA VAL A 309 6.39 22.94 0.80
C VAL A 309 6.40 22.72 2.30
N LEU A 310 6.65 21.50 2.77
CA LEU A 310 6.69 21.17 4.19
C LEU A 310 7.84 21.86 4.95
N GLY A 311 9.04 21.86 4.36
CA GLY A 311 10.26 22.31 5.04
C GLY A 311 10.55 23.79 4.87
N LEU A 312 10.27 24.38 3.70
CA LEU A 312 10.76 25.70 3.31
C LEU A 312 9.67 26.76 3.16
N THR A 313 8.39 26.41 3.31
CA THR A 313 7.31 27.36 3.14
C THR A 313 6.37 27.43 4.34
N SER A 314 5.67 28.55 4.48
CA SER A 314 4.58 28.73 5.44
C SER A 314 3.20 28.38 4.86
N LEU A 315 3.16 27.71 3.71
CA LEU A 315 1.91 27.30 3.09
C LEU A 315 1.15 26.32 3.99
N SER A 316 -0.16 26.33 3.85
CA SER A 316 -1.01 25.40 4.57
C SER A 316 -0.61 23.96 4.31
N LEU A 317 -0.60 23.13 5.36
CA LEU A 317 -0.33 21.68 5.27
C LEU A 317 -1.23 20.95 4.27
N TRP A 318 -2.44 21.48 4.01
CA TRP A 318 -3.34 20.94 2.99
C TRP A 318 -2.72 20.89 1.60
N VAL A 319 -1.86 21.86 1.26
CA VAL A 319 -1.18 21.88 -0.04
C VAL A 319 -0.26 20.67 -0.16
N SER A 320 0.57 20.42 0.83
CA SER A 320 1.52 19.28 0.82
C SER A 320 0.82 17.94 0.89
N THR A 321 -0.23 17.80 1.71
CA THR A 321 -0.97 16.53 1.82
C THR A 321 -1.77 16.21 0.57
N VAL A 322 -2.38 17.22 -0.08
CA VAL A 322 -3.06 17.05 -1.36
C VAL A 322 -2.07 16.70 -2.47
N MET A 323 -0.92 17.39 -2.55
CA MET A 323 0.13 17.05 -3.51
C MET A 323 0.61 15.61 -3.34
N MET A 324 0.84 15.18 -2.11
CA MET A 324 1.22 13.80 -1.79
C MET A 324 0.12 12.81 -2.17
N GLY A 325 -1.15 13.15 -1.94
CA GLY A 325 -2.31 12.35 -2.33
C GLY A 325 -2.47 12.19 -3.84
N ILE A 326 -2.28 13.27 -4.60
CA ILE A 326 -2.28 13.23 -6.07
C ILE A 326 -1.13 12.37 -6.58
N SER A 327 0.07 12.58 -6.05
CA SER A 327 1.26 11.77 -6.37
C SER A 327 0.99 10.28 -6.13
N PHE A 328 0.46 9.92 -4.96
CA PHE A 328 0.15 8.55 -4.60
C PHE A 328 -1.00 7.94 -5.41
N SER A 329 -1.91 8.75 -5.89
CA SER A 329 -3.00 8.28 -6.76
C SER A 329 -2.50 7.99 -8.17
N LEU A 330 -1.60 8.82 -8.68
CA LEU A 330 -1.12 8.79 -10.06
C LEU A 330 -0.04 7.73 -10.28
N VAL A 331 1.01 7.71 -9.42
CA VAL A 331 2.17 6.83 -9.63
C VAL A 331 1.79 5.35 -9.58
N PRO A 332 1.10 4.80 -8.57
CA PRO A 332 0.71 3.40 -8.56
C PRO A 332 -0.30 3.01 -9.65
N ALA A 333 -1.19 3.93 -10.05
CA ALA A 333 -2.16 3.66 -11.10
C ALA A 333 -1.49 3.41 -12.46
N VAL A 334 -0.33 4.02 -12.69
CA VAL A 334 0.36 3.97 -13.99
C VAL A 334 1.53 2.98 -14.00
N ILE A 335 2.26 2.84 -12.88
CA ILE A 335 3.54 2.10 -12.86
C ILE A 335 3.38 0.60 -13.10
N TRP A 336 2.32 -0.02 -12.53
CA TRP A 336 2.07 -1.45 -12.72
C TRP A 336 1.70 -1.80 -14.16
N PRO A 337 0.75 -1.11 -14.82
CA PRO A 337 0.50 -1.30 -16.25
C PRO A 337 1.72 -0.99 -17.12
N ALA A 338 2.47 0.08 -16.83
CA ALA A 338 3.68 0.42 -17.57
C ALA A 338 4.73 -0.70 -17.52
N THR A 339 4.90 -1.34 -16.37
CA THR A 339 5.83 -2.48 -16.22
C THR A 339 5.44 -3.63 -17.15
N THR A 340 4.13 -3.89 -17.33
CA THR A 340 3.68 -4.98 -18.21
C THR A 340 3.91 -4.71 -19.70
N LEU A 341 4.07 -3.46 -20.10
CA LEU A 341 4.39 -3.06 -21.48
C LEU A 341 5.89 -3.21 -21.79
N ILE A 342 6.75 -2.95 -20.80
CA ILE A 342 8.22 -3.01 -20.97
C ILE A 342 8.73 -4.44 -20.88
N VAL A 343 8.12 -5.26 -20.02
CA VAL A 343 8.64 -6.60 -19.72
C VAL A 343 7.88 -7.66 -20.50
N ALA A 344 8.62 -8.52 -21.21
CA ALA A 344 8.05 -9.65 -21.93
C ALA A 344 7.22 -10.56 -21.01
N PRO A 345 6.04 -11.07 -21.44
CA PRO A 345 5.12 -11.84 -20.59
C PRO A 345 5.79 -13.01 -19.85
N ARG A 346 6.74 -13.69 -20.49
CA ARG A 346 7.49 -14.81 -19.90
C ARG A 346 8.36 -14.42 -18.69
N ARG A 347 8.69 -13.14 -18.51
CA ARG A 347 9.56 -12.63 -17.44
C ARG A 347 8.83 -11.73 -16.47
N LEU A 348 7.55 -11.48 -16.70
CA LEU A 348 6.76 -10.53 -15.92
C LEU A 348 6.71 -10.91 -14.44
N GLY A 349 6.50 -12.20 -14.12
CA GLY A 349 6.49 -12.66 -12.73
C GLY A 349 7.81 -12.41 -12.01
N THR A 350 8.95 -12.65 -12.67
CA THR A 350 10.29 -12.36 -12.12
C THR A 350 10.49 -10.85 -11.92
N ALA A 351 10.07 -10.04 -12.89
CA ALA A 351 10.20 -8.58 -12.83
C ALA A 351 9.37 -8.00 -11.67
N LEU A 352 8.11 -8.38 -11.56
CA LEU A 352 7.23 -7.90 -10.47
C LEU A 352 7.70 -8.40 -9.10
N GLY A 353 8.18 -9.64 -9.01
CA GLY A 353 8.77 -10.18 -7.79
C GLY A 353 10.02 -9.42 -7.35
N LEU A 354 10.89 -9.03 -8.28
CA LEU A 354 12.08 -8.24 -7.98
C LEU A 354 11.72 -6.82 -7.52
N ILE A 355 10.75 -6.18 -8.18
CA ILE A 355 10.25 -4.87 -7.75
C ILE A 355 9.74 -4.95 -6.31
N THR A 356 8.88 -5.92 -6.00
CA THR A 356 8.29 -6.09 -4.65
C THR A 356 9.36 -6.37 -3.59
N LEU A 357 10.33 -7.24 -3.92
CA LEU A 357 11.46 -7.57 -3.03
C LEU A 357 12.26 -6.33 -2.65
N ILE A 358 12.74 -5.58 -3.66
CA ILE A 358 13.60 -4.42 -3.44
C ILE A 358 12.81 -3.27 -2.81
N GLN A 359 11.53 -3.11 -3.17
CA GLN A 359 10.63 -2.17 -2.52
C GLN A 359 10.51 -2.42 -1.01
N ALA A 360 10.29 -3.66 -0.61
CA ALA A 360 10.17 -4.02 0.81
C ALA A 360 11.45 -3.72 1.59
N LEU A 361 12.62 -4.05 1.01
CA LEU A 361 13.93 -3.69 1.59
C LEU A 361 14.14 -2.17 1.64
N GLY A 362 13.76 -1.46 0.59
CA GLY A 362 13.83 0.00 0.50
C GLY A 362 12.98 0.68 1.59
N MET A 363 11.75 0.23 1.78
CA MET A 363 10.84 0.75 2.81
C MET A 363 11.38 0.47 4.22
N ALA A 364 11.83 -0.75 4.51
CA ALA A 364 12.41 -1.10 5.81
C ALA A 364 13.67 -0.29 6.11
N GLY A 365 14.58 -0.20 5.15
CA GLY A 365 15.82 0.57 5.26
C GLY A 365 15.57 2.06 5.44
N SER A 366 14.64 2.62 4.68
CA SER A 366 14.28 4.05 4.75
C SER A 366 13.61 4.41 6.08
N ASN A 367 12.71 3.56 6.61
CA ASN A 367 12.13 3.76 7.93
C ASN A 367 13.23 3.85 9.01
N LEU A 368 14.17 2.91 9.01
CA LEU A 368 15.25 2.89 9.99
C LEU A 368 16.23 4.05 9.81
N ALA A 369 16.59 4.38 8.56
CA ALA A 369 17.52 5.47 8.27
C ALA A 369 16.93 6.83 8.67
N ALA A 370 15.67 7.09 8.29
CA ALA A 370 14.97 8.32 8.66
C ALA A 370 14.85 8.48 10.20
N GLY A 371 14.52 7.40 10.91
CA GLY A 371 14.46 7.42 12.36
C GLY A 371 15.82 7.70 13.01
N ARG A 372 16.91 7.09 12.53
CA ARG A 372 18.26 7.36 13.02
C ARG A 372 18.71 8.79 12.77
N LEU A 373 18.40 9.33 11.60
CA LEU A 373 18.71 10.73 11.29
C LEU A 373 17.95 11.68 12.21
N ALA A 374 16.67 11.42 12.47
CA ALA A 374 15.87 12.19 13.42
C ALA A 374 16.40 12.08 14.85
N ASP A 375 16.79 10.87 15.30
CA ASP A 375 17.40 10.66 16.62
C ASP A 375 18.72 11.41 16.78
N THR A 376 19.62 11.33 15.78
CA THR A 376 20.94 12.02 15.83
C THR A 376 20.80 13.53 15.82
N ALA A 377 19.74 14.05 15.19
CA ALA A 377 19.41 15.47 15.20
C ALA A 377 18.62 15.89 16.45
N GLY A 378 18.26 14.95 17.34
CA GLY A 378 17.47 15.22 18.54
C GLY A 378 16.06 15.71 18.23
N ALA A 379 15.44 15.21 17.15
CA ALA A 379 14.11 15.59 16.73
C ALA A 379 13.05 15.24 17.78
N GLY A 380 12.17 16.17 18.07
CA GLY A 380 11.10 16.00 19.05
C GLY A 380 10.37 17.30 19.36
N SER A 381 9.47 17.27 20.33
CA SER A 381 8.71 18.45 20.75
C SER A 381 9.58 19.59 21.30
N SER A 382 10.73 19.26 21.92
CA SER A 382 11.72 20.23 22.41
C SER A 382 12.65 20.76 21.33
N ASN A 383 12.82 20.04 20.22
CA ASN A 383 13.66 20.43 19.09
C ASN A 383 12.98 20.09 17.76
N PRO A 384 11.96 20.87 17.34
CA PRO A 384 11.28 20.67 16.08
C PRO A 384 12.19 20.77 14.83
N ALA A 385 13.25 21.59 14.89
CA ALA A 385 14.22 21.71 13.80
C ALA A 385 15.03 20.42 13.55
N GLY A 386 15.09 19.52 14.53
CA GLY A 386 15.73 18.22 14.36
C GLY A 386 15.08 17.35 13.26
N TYR A 387 13.80 17.58 12.93
CA TYR A 387 13.13 16.91 11.81
C TYR A 387 13.64 17.34 10.44
N ASP A 388 14.30 18.48 10.30
CA ASP A 388 14.78 18.98 9.01
C ASP A 388 15.78 18.00 8.34
N VAL A 389 16.62 17.35 9.13
CA VAL A 389 17.57 16.35 8.61
C VAL A 389 16.83 15.15 7.96
N MET A 390 15.76 14.70 8.60
CA MET A 390 14.89 13.65 8.06
C MET A 390 14.15 14.11 6.80
N LEU A 391 13.65 15.37 6.78
CA LEU A 391 12.98 15.91 5.60
C LEU A 391 13.95 16.04 4.42
N TRP A 392 15.18 16.50 4.65
CA TRP A 392 16.23 16.55 3.62
C TRP A 392 16.57 15.15 3.08
N PHE A 393 16.62 14.14 3.94
CA PHE A 393 16.82 12.75 3.51
C PHE A 393 15.69 12.31 2.55
N PHE A 394 14.44 12.51 2.89
CA PHE A 394 13.31 12.16 2.02
C PHE A 394 13.27 13.01 0.76
N PHE A 395 13.61 14.29 0.83
CA PHE A 395 13.71 15.17 -0.31
C PHE A 395 14.77 14.67 -1.31
N LEU A 396 15.99 14.40 -0.87
CA LEU A 396 17.07 13.91 -1.73
C LEU A 396 16.72 12.53 -2.34
N LEU A 397 16.13 11.65 -1.55
CA LEU A 397 15.70 10.35 -2.05
C LEU A 397 14.58 10.49 -3.10
N SER A 398 13.65 11.43 -2.92
CA SER A 398 12.60 11.72 -3.89
C SER A 398 13.12 12.37 -5.18
N LEU A 399 14.21 13.17 -5.13
CA LEU A 399 14.89 13.66 -6.30
C LEU A 399 15.56 12.55 -7.11
N THR A 400 16.11 11.53 -6.45
CA THR A 400 16.66 10.36 -7.15
C THR A 400 15.55 9.53 -7.81
N ALA A 401 14.37 9.41 -7.17
CA ALA A 401 13.19 8.81 -7.79
C ALA A 401 12.74 9.60 -9.04
N LEU A 402 12.69 10.93 -8.93
CA LEU A 402 12.35 11.82 -10.04
C LEU A 402 13.38 11.71 -11.20
N SER A 403 14.65 11.59 -10.87
CA SER A 403 15.69 11.38 -11.89
C SER A 403 15.45 10.10 -12.69
N SER A 404 15.07 9.00 -12.00
CA SER A 404 14.70 7.74 -12.65
C SER A 404 13.46 7.90 -13.55
N ALA A 405 12.46 8.67 -13.10
CA ALA A 405 11.26 8.96 -13.89
C ALA A 405 11.57 9.77 -15.16
N VAL A 406 12.41 10.80 -15.05
CA VAL A 406 12.84 11.64 -16.19
C VAL A 406 13.67 10.83 -17.19
N LEU A 407 14.57 9.96 -16.71
CA LEU A 407 15.36 9.07 -17.57
C LEU A 407 14.47 8.06 -18.30
N LEU A 408 13.45 7.51 -17.60
CA LEU A 408 12.45 6.67 -18.23
C LEU A 408 11.70 7.43 -19.32
N TRP A 409 11.18 8.62 -19.02
CA TRP A 409 10.44 9.42 -19.99
C TRP A 409 11.29 9.76 -21.22
N ARG A 410 12.54 10.19 -21.03
CA ARG A 410 13.47 10.47 -22.16
C ARG A 410 13.72 9.25 -23.03
N ARG A 411 13.82 8.05 -22.42
CA ARG A 411 14.02 6.82 -23.16
C ARG A 411 12.78 6.41 -23.93
N GLU A 412 11.61 6.51 -23.29
CA GLU A 412 10.33 6.11 -23.90
C GLU A 412 9.84 7.08 -24.99
N THR A 413 10.34 8.32 -25.02
CA THR A 413 10.13 9.27 -26.12
C THR A 413 11.17 9.12 -27.23
N GLY A 414 12.20 8.29 -27.04
CA GLY A 414 13.26 8.01 -28.00
C GLY A 414 13.00 6.77 -28.87
N PRO A 415 13.97 6.39 -29.73
CA PRO A 415 13.82 5.26 -30.65
C PRO A 415 13.77 3.89 -29.96
N ASP A 416 14.23 3.79 -28.71
CA ASP A 416 14.22 2.56 -27.90
C ASP A 416 12.98 2.46 -26.99
N GLY A 417 11.92 3.23 -27.26
CA GLY A 417 10.69 3.25 -26.46
C GLY A 417 9.86 1.99 -26.64
N HIS A 418 9.11 1.63 -25.59
CA HIS A 418 8.24 0.45 -25.53
C HIS A 418 6.76 0.82 -25.73
N GLY A 419 6.46 2.04 -26.20
CA GLY A 419 5.10 2.54 -26.45
C GLY A 419 4.37 3.03 -25.18
N LEU A 420 5.10 3.42 -24.13
CA LEU A 420 4.48 4.01 -22.93
C LEU A 420 3.81 5.36 -23.20
N GLU A 421 4.28 6.08 -24.22
CA GLU A 421 3.74 7.37 -24.62
C GLU A 421 2.58 7.25 -25.62
N GLU A 422 2.32 6.05 -26.15
CA GLU A 422 1.29 5.81 -27.13
C GLU A 422 -0.06 5.56 -26.47
N VAL A 423 -1.13 5.93 -27.18
CA VAL A 423 -2.52 5.63 -26.80
C VAL A 423 -2.75 4.13 -26.93
N SER A 424 -3.39 3.51 -25.95
CA SER A 424 -3.72 2.07 -26.02
C SER A 424 -4.54 1.74 -27.26
N ALA A 425 -4.15 0.70 -28.01
CA ALA A 425 -4.89 0.24 -29.20
C ALA A 425 -6.39 -0.06 -28.92
N LYS A 426 -6.76 -0.35 -27.65
CA LYS A 426 -8.16 -0.47 -27.21
C LYS A 426 -8.91 0.86 -27.20
N ALA A 427 -8.27 1.98 -26.87
CA ALA A 427 -8.89 3.30 -26.88
C ALA A 427 -9.18 3.76 -28.31
N LEU A 428 -8.28 3.47 -29.25
CA LEU A 428 -8.48 3.75 -30.68
C LEU A 428 -9.64 2.93 -31.29
N ALA A 429 -9.87 1.69 -30.84
CA ALA A 429 -10.95 0.85 -31.33
C ALA A 429 -12.35 1.30 -30.82
N THR A 430 -12.44 2.04 -29.73
CA THR A 430 -13.71 2.59 -29.20
C THR A 430 -14.07 3.95 -29.78
N GLU A 431 -13.14 4.68 -30.41
CA GLU A 431 -13.43 5.94 -31.10
C GLU A 431 -13.93 5.71 -32.55
N HIS A 432 -13.75 4.50 -33.09
CA HIS A 432 -14.20 4.13 -34.44
C HIS A 432 -15.41 3.17 -34.46
N ALA A 433 -16.01 2.88 -33.29
CA ALA A 433 -17.23 2.09 -33.13
C ALA A 433 -18.39 2.98 -32.65
#